data_6339373ea76b1687cdaa94dd5bf42b6d
#
_entry.id   6339373ea76b1687cdaa94dd5bf42b6d
#
_cell.length_a   1.000
_cell.length_b   1.000
_cell.length_c   1.000
_cell.angle_alpha   90.00
_cell.angle_beta   90.00
_cell.angle_gamma   90.00
#
_symmetry.space_group_name_H-M   'P 1'
#
loop_
_entity.id
_entity.type
_entity.pdbx_description
1 polymer ?
#
loop_
_entity_poly.entity_id
_entity_poly.type
_entity_poly.pdbx_seq_one_letter_code
_entity_poly.pdbx_strand_id
1 'polypeptide(L)'
;MNSDEQFLCMVKDGKLTILLPESKAGNVVRLTEMPMQASIPPEVQEISIKKHEGKVIMVKGHYAGDWIYSTEMIDLAGPILSALVQKIFSNQ
;
A
#
# COMPACT_ATOMS: atom_id res chain seq x y z
N MET A 1 -5.22 -9.28 19.83
CA MET A 1 -4.08 -9.31 18.91
C MET A 1 -4.36 -8.38 17.74
N ASN A 2 -3.42 -7.54 17.44
CA ASN A 2 -3.60 -6.57 16.38
C ASN A 2 -3.29 -7.19 15.03
N SER A 3 -4.26 -7.19 14.13
CA SER A 3 -4.08 -7.77 12.82
C SER A 3 -3.61 -6.75 11.78
N ASP A 4 -3.52 -5.49 12.16
CA ASP A 4 -3.09 -4.47 11.22
C ASP A 4 -1.60 -4.53 11.00
N GLU A 5 -1.24 -4.40 9.72
CA GLU A 5 0.15 -4.39 9.31
C GLU A 5 0.47 -3.09 8.59
N GLN A 6 1.76 -2.77 8.57
CA GLN A 6 2.23 -1.60 7.83
C GLN A 6 2.97 -2.06 6.59
N PHE A 7 2.70 -1.39 5.49
CA PHE A 7 3.32 -1.70 4.21
C PHE A 7 3.93 -0.44 3.62
N LEU A 8 5.13 -0.58 3.11
CA LEU A 8 5.73 0.48 2.30
C LEU A 8 5.45 0.13 0.85
N CYS A 9 4.84 1.05 0.12
CA CYS A 9 4.35 0.77 -1.22
C CYS A 9 4.75 1.87 -2.18
N MET A 10 4.86 1.50 -3.45
CA MET A 10 5.11 2.46 -4.52
C MET A 10 3.92 2.51 -5.46
N VAL A 11 3.52 3.72 -5.83
CA VAL A 11 2.47 3.92 -6.82
C VAL A 11 3.13 4.20 -8.16
N LYS A 12 2.91 3.32 -9.12
CA LYS A 12 3.46 3.47 -10.45
C LYS A 12 2.51 2.90 -11.48
N ASP A 13 2.25 3.66 -12.52
CA ASP A 13 1.36 3.25 -13.62
C ASP A 13 -0.04 2.89 -13.12
N GLY A 14 -0.51 3.64 -12.14
CA GLY A 14 -1.84 3.44 -11.56
C GLY A 14 -1.95 2.23 -10.65
N LYS A 15 -0.83 1.62 -10.29
CA LYS A 15 -0.81 0.41 -9.45
C LYS A 15 -0.03 0.66 -8.18
N LEU A 16 -0.49 0.04 -7.10
CA LEU A 16 0.19 0.09 -5.81
C LEU A 16 0.92 -1.23 -5.61
N THR A 17 2.24 -1.16 -5.57
CA THR A 17 3.09 -2.34 -5.40
C THR A 17 3.72 -2.30 -4.03
N ILE A 18 3.65 -3.41 -3.29
CA ILE A 18 4.27 -3.51 -1.97
C ILE A 18 5.77 -3.63 -2.13
N LEU A 19 6.50 -2.80 -1.39
CA LEU A 19 7.96 -2.86 -1.33
C LEU A 19 8.45 -3.56 -0.08
N LEU A 20 7.80 -3.31 1.04
CA LEU A 20 8.10 -3.94 2.33
C LEU A 20 6.81 -4.29 3.03
N PRO A 21 6.75 -5.37 3.79
CA PRO A 21 7.83 -6.33 4.09
C PRO A 21 8.22 -7.19 2.88
N GLU A 22 9.42 -7.73 2.94
CA GLU A 22 9.95 -8.52 1.81
C GLU A 22 9.09 -9.71 1.46
N SER A 23 8.44 -10.30 2.44
CA SER A 23 7.59 -11.47 2.20
C SER A 23 6.43 -11.18 1.26
N LYS A 24 6.08 -9.91 1.10
CA LYS A 24 4.97 -9.48 0.26
C LYS A 24 5.42 -8.53 -0.86
N ALA A 25 6.73 -8.29 -0.97
CA ALA A 25 7.26 -7.38 -1.96
C ALA A 25 6.94 -7.84 -3.38
N GLY A 26 6.57 -6.91 -4.22
CA GLY A 26 6.18 -7.19 -5.60
C GLY A 26 4.70 -7.45 -5.80
N ASN A 27 3.96 -7.69 -4.73
CA ASN A 27 2.51 -7.90 -4.85
C ASN A 27 1.83 -6.56 -5.15
N VAL A 28 0.88 -6.60 -6.07
CA VAL A 28 0.06 -5.43 -6.40
C VAL A 28 -1.23 -5.55 -5.62
N VAL A 29 -1.59 -4.48 -4.91
CA VAL A 29 -2.78 -4.47 -4.07
C VAL A 29 -3.63 -3.25 -4.35
N ARG A 30 -4.88 -3.32 -3.92
CA ARG A 30 -5.82 -2.22 -3.92
C ARG A 30 -6.18 -1.89 -2.48
N LEU A 31 -6.58 -0.66 -2.24
CA LEU A 31 -6.86 -0.16 -0.90
C LEU A 31 -8.34 0.12 -0.74
N THR A 32 -8.90 -0.24 0.40
CA THR A 32 -10.29 0.06 0.71
C THR A 32 -10.44 0.50 2.15
N GLU A 33 -11.41 1.37 2.39
CA GLU A 33 -11.79 1.75 3.75
C GLU A 33 -12.67 0.70 4.41
N MET A 34 -13.22 -0.23 3.62
CA MET A 34 -14.11 -1.25 4.16
C MET A 34 -13.36 -2.19 5.08
N PRO A 35 -13.98 -2.61 6.19
CA PRO A 35 -13.41 -3.68 7.01
C PRO A 35 -13.55 -5.02 6.29
N MET A 36 -12.63 -5.93 6.58
CA MET A 36 -12.61 -7.23 5.91
C MET A 36 -13.87 -8.04 6.13
N GLN A 37 -14.56 -7.80 7.23
CA GLN A 37 -15.75 -8.55 7.61
C GLN A 37 -17.04 -7.97 7.06
N ALA A 38 -16.95 -6.87 6.32
CA ALA A 38 -18.14 -6.26 5.73
C ALA A 38 -18.72 -7.18 4.66
N SER A 39 -20.05 -7.17 4.57
CA SER A 39 -20.74 -7.92 3.54
C SER A 39 -20.79 -7.18 2.20
N ILE A 40 -20.21 -5.99 2.16
CA ILE A 40 -20.19 -5.14 0.96
C ILE A 40 -18.85 -5.31 0.28
N PRO A 41 -18.82 -5.37 -1.07
CA PRO A 41 -17.55 -5.52 -1.78
C PRO A 41 -16.58 -4.38 -1.47
N PRO A 42 -15.28 -4.66 -1.38
CA PRO A 42 -14.30 -3.62 -1.04
C PRO A 42 -14.23 -2.50 -2.08
N GLU A 43 -14.62 -2.76 -3.31
CA GLU A 43 -14.62 -1.75 -4.37
C GLU A 43 -15.52 -0.56 -4.05
N VAL A 44 -16.54 -0.76 -3.22
CA VAL A 44 -17.49 0.30 -2.91
C VAL A 44 -16.81 1.49 -2.24
N GLN A 45 -15.78 1.23 -1.45
CA GLN A 45 -15.02 2.29 -0.79
C GLN A 45 -13.54 2.21 -1.12
N GLU A 46 -13.24 1.87 -2.35
CA GLU A 46 -11.86 1.83 -2.79
C GLU A 46 -11.22 3.20 -2.71
N ILE A 47 -10.00 3.25 -2.18
CA ILE A 47 -9.24 4.47 -2.03
C ILE A 47 -8.46 4.70 -3.31
N SER A 48 -8.63 5.88 -3.90
CA SER A 48 -7.90 6.24 -5.11
C SER A 48 -6.45 6.57 -4.77
N ILE A 49 -5.53 6.02 -5.56
CA ILE A 49 -4.10 6.29 -5.39
C ILE A 49 -3.54 7.19 -6.49
N LYS A 50 -4.41 7.75 -7.32
CA LYS A 50 -3.97 8.56 -8.46
C LYS A 50 -3.12 9.76 -8.05
N LYS A 51 -3.44 10.34 -6.89
CA LYS A 51 -2.71 11.51 -6.40
C LYS A 51 -1.28 11.18 -6.00
N HIS A 52 -0.97 9.91 -5.86
CA HIS A 52 0.33 9.47 -5.35
C HIS A 52 1.19 8.83 -6.43
N GLU A 53 0.81 8.99 -7.69
CA GLU A 53 1.55 8.41 -8.80
C GLU A 53 3.02 8.83 -8.74
N GLY A 54 3.91 7.83 -8.84
CA GLY A 54 5.33 8.05 -8.76
C GLY A 54 5.89 8.22 -7.35
N LYS A 55 5.05 8.07 -6.34
CA LYS A 55 5.45 8.27 -4.94
C LYS A 55 5.48 6.98 -4.17
N VAL A 56 6.25 6.98 -3.09
CA VAL A 56 6.25 5.90 -2.11
C VAL A 56 5.38 6.35 -0.94
N ILE A 57 4.44 5.50 -0.57
CA ILE A 57 3.54 5.79 0.54
C ILE A 57 3.56 4.66 1.55
N MET A 58 3.25 4.98 2.78
CA MET A 58 3.08 3.97 3.81
C MET A 58 1.59 3.73 4.02
N VAL A 59 1.22 2.46 4.08
CA VAL A 59 -0.17 2.04 4.21
C VAL A 59 -0.28 1.12 5.41
N LYS A 60 -1.32 1.30 6.20
CA LYS A 60 -1.61 0.44 7.33
C LYS A 60 -2.98 -0.19 7.13
N GLY A 61 -3.10 -1.48 7.37
CA GLY A 61 -4.37 -2.16 7.24
C GLY A 61 -4.23 -3.66 7.31
N HIS A 62 -5.30 -4.34 6.96
CA HIS A 62 -5.34 -5.80 6.98
C HIS A 62 -5.21 -6.33 5.55
N TYR A 63 -4.13 -7.03 5.28
CA TYR A 63 -3.85 -7.60 3.96
C TYR A 63 -4.59 -8.92 3.78
N ALA A 64 -5.35 -9.03 2.72
CA ALA A 64 -6.02 -10.27 2.37
C ALA A 64 -6.30 -10.29 0.86
N GLY A 65 -5.83 -11.33 0.19
CA GLY A 65 -6.00 -11.44 -1.25
C GLY A 65 -5.30 -10.31 -1.99
N ASP A 66 -6.05 -9.57 -2.77
CA ASP A 66 -5.51 -8.45 -3.54
C ASP A 66 -5.82 -7.10 -2.90
N TRP A 67 -6.28 -7.11 -1.66
CA TRP A 67 -6.76 -5.90 -0.99
C TRP A 67 -6.11 -5.69 0.35
N ILE A 68 -5.98 -4.42 0.73
CA ILE A 68 -5.71 -4.02 2.11
C ILE A 68 -6.97 -3.37 2.63
N TYR A 69 -7.54 -3.96 3.68
CA TYR A 69 -8.81 -3.55 4.27
C TYR A 69 -8.58 -2.62 5.46
N SER A 70 -9.58 -1.81 5.78
CA SER A 70 -9.51 -0.82 6.88
C SER A 70 -8.29 0.06 6.73
N THR A 71 -8.02 0.48 5.50
CA THR A 71 -6.75 1.11 5.15
C THR A 71 -6.65 2.51 5.73
N GLU A 72 -5.50 2.80 6.33
CA GLU A 72 -5.08 4.15 6.66
C GLU A 72 -3.82 4.45 5.86
N MET A 73 -3.82 5.56 5.14
CA MET A 73 -2.64 6.00 4.43
C MET A 73 -1.88 6.97 5.31
N ILE A 74 -0.62 6.65 5.54
CA ILE A 74 0.26 7.51 6.30
C ILE A 74 1.19 8.18 5.30
N ASP A 75 0.97 9.45 5.10
CA ASP A 75 1.74 10.22 4.12
C ASP A 75 3.10 10.57 4.72
N LEU A 76 3.96 9.58 4.75
CA LEU A 76 5.27 9.75 5.34
C LEU A 76 6.41 9.57 4.37
N ALA A 77 6.11 9.25 3.14
CA ALA A 77 7.17 9.03 2.18
C ALA A 77 7.62 10.37 1.65
N GLY A 78 8.33 11.10 2.47
CA GLY A 78 8.98 12.31 2.01
C GLY A 78 10.03 11.96 0.97
N PRO A 79 10.62 12.99 0.34
CA PRO A 79 11.62 12.76 -0.72
C PRO A 79 12.80 11.91 -0.27
N ILE A 80 13.19 12.04 0.99
CA ILE A 80 14.33 11.28 1.51
C ILE A 80 14.03 9.80 1.56
N LEU A 81 12.87 9.45 2.07
CA LEU A 81 12.50 8.04 2.16
C LEU A 81 12.30 7.43 0.78
N SER A 82 11.65 8.16 -0.11
CA SER A 82 11.46 7.70 -1.48
C SER A 82 12.79 7.44 -2.17
N ALA A 83 13.74 8.36 -2.00
CA ALA A 83 15.06 8.22 -2.59
C ALA A 83 15.80 7.00 -2.04
N LEU A 84 15.70 6.75 -0.74
CA LEU A 84 16.31 5.58 -0.12
C LEU A 84 15.75 4.28 -0.67
N VAL A 85 14.43 4.20 -0.78
CA VAL A 85 13.78 3.01 -1.30
C VAL A 85 14.18 2.78 -2.75
N GLN A 86 14.15 3.81 -3.57
CA GLN A 86 14.54 3.70 -4.97
C GLN A 86 15.99 3.26 -5.11
N LYS A 87 16.86 3.78 -4.26
CA LYS A 87 18.27 3.40 -4.30
C LYS A 87 18.46 1.92 -3.96
N ILE A 88 17.76 1.44 -2.95
CA ILE A 88 17.82 0.04 -2.57
C ILE A 88 17.38 -0.86 -3.72
N PHE A 89 16.29 -0.50 -4.37
CA PHE A 89 15.75 -1.31 -5.45
C PHE A 89 16.56 -1.20 -6.75
N SER A 90 17.13 -0.04 -7.02
CA SER A 90 17.93 0.12 -8.25
C SER A 90 19.28 -0.58 -8.15
N ASN A 91 19.73 -0.93 -6.97
CA ASN A 91 21.00 -1.65 -6.80
C ASN A 91 20.83 -3.17 -6.87
N GLN A 92 19.66 -3.62 -7.13
CA GLN A 92 19.40 -5.02 -7.36
C GLN A 92 19.39 -5.32 -8.85
#